data_ab6d5972944788ee415528b360f0b23a
#
_entry.id   ab6d5972944788ee415528b360f0b23a
#
_cell.length_a   1.000
_cell.length_b   1.000
_cell.length_c   1.000
_cell.angle_alpha   90.00
_cell.angle_beta   90.00
_cell.angle_gamma   90.00
#
_symmetry.space_group_name_H-M   'P 1'
#
loop_
_entity.id
_entity.type
_entity.pdbx_description
1 polymer ?
#
loop_
_entity_poly.entity_id
_entity_poly.type
_entity_poly.pdbx_seq_one_letter_code
_entity_poly.pdbx_strand_id
1 'polypeptide(L)'
;MARRLGTEGFLAIAPDALTPVGGTPEDPMKAFGLIRELDNEATVKNYVAAVKFLQSHSRSNGNVGVTGFCWGGGMANQVAVNSPDLKAAVPFYGNQPKAEDVHKIKASLLLHYAENDERINSGIPAFEEALKKASVDYRIHMYEGTQHAFHNDTNTQRYHMEAAKLAWKRTIEFFKEKLKT
;
A
#
# COMPACT_ATOMS: atom_id res chain seq x y z
N MET A 1 -9.31 7.36 3.15
CA MET A 1 -9.06 5.92 3.39
C MET A 1 -9.11 5.52 4.86
N ALA A 2 -8.38 6.16 5.79
CA ALA A 2 -8.42 5.77 7.20
C ALA A 2 -9.85 5.71 7.79
N ARG A 3 -10.72 6.70 7.49
CA ARG A 3 -12.14 6.66 7.90
C ARG A 3 -12.89 5.43 7.34
N ARG A 4 -12.64 5.05 6.08
CA ARG A 4 -13.27 3.86 5.47
C ARG A 4 -12.81 2.57 6.16
N LEU A 5 -11.54 2.46 6.52
CA LEU A 5 -11.05 1.34 7.33
C LEU A 5 -11.67 1.34 8.74
N GLY A 6 -11.83 2.52 9.34
CA GLY A 6 -12.49 2.66 10.63
C GLY A 6 -13.94 2.15 10.63
N THR A 7 -14.72 2.42 9.56
CA THR A 7 -16.09 1.90 9.42
C THR A 7 -16.15 0.38 9.21
N GLU A 8 -15.03 -0.25 8.83
CA GLU A 8 -14.89 -1.70 8.72
C GLU A 8 -14.39 -2.37 10.00
N GLY A 9 -14.21 -1.58 11.07
CA GLY A 9 -13.81 -2.06 12.39
C GLY A 9 -12.29 -2.09 12.65
N PHE A 10 -11.49 -1.45 11.81
CA PHE A 10 -10.04 -1.35 12.02
C PHE A 10 -9.66 -0.08 12.78
N LEU A 11 -8.68 -0.19 13.68
CA LEU A 11 -7.94 0.97 14.17
C LEU A 11 -7.00 1.43 13.05
N ALA A 12 -7.22 2.60 12.47
CA ALA A 12 -6.49 3.07 11.30
C ALA A 12 -5.87 4.45 11.52
N ILE A 13 -4.63 4.62 11.06
CA ILE A 13 -3.95 5.91 10.98
C ILE A 13 -3.51 6.19 9.54
N ALA A 14 -3.36 7.46 9.21
CA ALA A 14 -2.79 7.93 7.95
C ALA A 14 -1.72 8.97 8.26
N PRO A 15 -0.45 8.55 8.45
CA PRO A 15 0.63 9.50 8.70
C PRO A 15 0.82 10.44 7.51
N ASP A 16 0.99 11.72 7.77
CA ASP A 16 1.29 12.70 6.73
C ASP A 16 2.77 12.65 6.36
N ALA A 17 3.08 12.13 5.17
CA ALA A 17 4.43 12.03 4.65
C ALA A 17 5.08 13.40 4.44
N LEU A 18 4.29 14.45 4.22
CA LEU A 18 4.77 15.80 3.91
C LEU A 18 5.05 16.65 5.18
N THR A 19 4.77 16.13 6.38
CA THR A 19 5.10 16.84 7.64
C THR A 19 6.54 17.37 7.67
N PRO A 20 7.59 16.64 7.24
CA PRO A 20 8.97 17.14 7.25
C PRO A 20 9.23 18.34 6.32
N VAL A 21 8.37 18.53 5.31
CA VAL A 21 8.49 19.60 4.31
C VAL A 21 7.37 20.63 4.42
N GLY A 22 6.75 20.74 5.60
CA GLY A 22 5.75 21.77 5.92
C GLY A 22 4.29 21.27 5.92
N GLY A 23 4.07 19.97 5.76
CA GLY A 23 2.74 19.34 5.76
C GLY A 23 2.07 19.31 4.40
N THR A 24 0.91 18.64 4.34
CA THR A 24 0.15 18.52 3.09
C THR A 24 -0.54 19.84 2.72
N PRO A 25 -0.19 20.48 1.59
CA PRO A 25 -0.81 21.70 1.13
C PRO A 25 -2.25 21.45 0.63
N GLU A 26 -3.07 22.51 0.60
CA GLU A 26 -4.42 22.43 0.03
C GLU A 26 -4.42 22.15 -1.48
N ASP A 27 -3.41 22.67 -2.19
CA ASP A 27 -3.24 22.44 -3.63
C ASP A 27 -2.61 21.07 -3.91
N PRO A 28 -3.34 20.11 -4.55
CA PRO A 28 -2.82 18.80 -4.86
C PRO A 28 -1.58 18.82 -5.77
N MET A 29 -1.45 19.81 -6.65
CA MET A 29 -0.29 19.91 -7.57
C MET A 29 0.98 20.26 -6.81
N LYS A 30 0.88 21.11 -5.78
CA LYS A 30 2.00 21.39 -4.87
C LYS A 30 2.38 20.16 -4.06
N ALA A 31 1.39 19.37 -3.60
CA ALA A 31 1.65 18.12 -2.90
C ALA A 31 2.46 17.14 -3.75
N PHE A 32 2.16 17.01 -5.05
CA PHE A 32 2.95 16.17 -5.98
C PHE A 32 4.39 16.66 -6.12
N GLY A 33 4.63 17.96 -6.13
CA GLY A 33 5.98 18.55 -6.12
C GLY A 33 6.74 18.14 -4.86
N LEU A 34 6.16 18.36 -3.70
CA LEU A 34 6.77 18.05 -2.39
C LEU A 34 7.06 16.55 -2.19
N ILE A 35 6.20 15.66 -2.71
CA ILE A 35 6.47 14.20 -2.67
C ILE A 35 7.79 13.83 -3.35
N ARG A 36 8.18 14.54 -4.40
CA ARG A 36 9.45 14.29 -5.12
C ARG A 36 10.68 14.78 -4.36
N GLU A 37 10.50 15.68 -3.41
CA GLU A 37 11.56 16.24 -2.56
C GLU A 37 11.81 15.40 -1.31
N LEU A 38 10.92 14.42 -1.01
CA LEU A 38 11.05 13.57 0.17
C LEU A 38 12.28 12.66 0.08
N ASP A 39 13.00 12.58 1.17
CA ASP A 39 13.96 11.51 1.39
C ASP A 39 13.20 10.18 1.55
N ASN A 40 13.37 9.28 0.59
CA ASN A 40 12.67 8.00 0.56
C ASN A 40 13.00 7.12 1.76
N GLU A 41 14.27 7.09 2.20
CA GLU A 41 14.69 6.26 3.33
C GLU A 41 14.09 6.76 4.63
N ALA A 42 14.14 8.07 4.88
CA ALA A 42 13.52 8.69 6.04
C ALA A 42 11.99 8.50 6.03
N THR A 43 11.36 8.63 4.86
CA THR A 43 9.91 8.41 4.71
C THR A 43 9.52 6.98 5.05
N VAL A 44 10.24 5.98 4.55
CA VAL A 44 10.01 4.57 4.90
C VAL A 44 10.20 4.35 6.40
N LYS A 45 11.24 4.90 7.03
CA LYS A 45 11.46 4.82 8.49
C LYS A 45 10.29 5.41 9.28
N ASN A 46 9.72 6.53 8.84
CA ASN A 46 8.56 7.15 9.47
C ASN A 46 7.32 6.24 9.38
N TYR A 47 7.07 5.60 8.25
CA TYR A 47 5.96 4.63 8.12
C TYR A 47 6.20 3.36 8.94
N VAL A 48 7.42 2.86 9.01
CA VAL A 48 7.76 1.73 9.91
C VAL A 48 7.56 2.12 11.38
N ALA A 49 7.89 3.36 11.77
CA ALA A 49 7.58 3.87 13.11
C ALA A 49 6.06 3.93 13.37
N ALA A 50 5.26 4.30 12.37
CA ALA A 50 3.80 4.28 12.47
C ALA A 50 3.24 2.84 12.65
N VAL A 51 3.84 1.84 12.01
CA VAL A 51 3.51 0.42 12.24
C VAL A 51 3.76 0.06 13.71
N LYS A 52 4.95 0.37 14.23
CA LYS A 52 5.31 0.11 15.64
C LYS A 52 4.38 0.83 16.63
N PHE A 53 4.01 2.07 16.31
CA PHE A 53 3.04 2.83 17.12
C PHE A 53 1.69 2.11 17.19
N LEU A 54 1.16 1.62 16.06
CA LEU A 54 -0.08 0.87 16.06
C LEU A 54 0.03 -0.48 16.77
N GLN A 55 1.16 -1.19 16.63
CA GLN A 55 1.39 -2.46 17.33
C GLN A 55 1.30 -2.31 18.85
N SER A 56 1.83 -1.23 19.40
CA SER A 56 1.86 -0.96 20.85
C SER A 56 0.66 -0.18 21.37
N HIS A 57 -0.24 0.29 20.49
CA HIS A 57 -1.38 1.10 20.90
C HIS A 57 -2.37 0.30 21.73
N SER A 58 -2.87 0.85 22.85
CA SER A 58 -3.74 0.17 23.83
C SER A 58 -5.03 -0.42 23.27
N ARG A 59 -5.52 0.10 22.13
CA ARG A 59 -6.71 -0.41 21.40
C ARG A 59 -6.37 -1.34 20.24
N SER A 60 -5.10 -1.65 20.03
CA SER A 60 -4.64 -2.55 18.98
C SER A 60 -4.53 -3.98 19.50
N ASN A 61 -4.77 -4.96 18.64
CA ASN A 61 -4.46 -6.36 18.91
C ASN A 61 -2.99 -6.73 18.56
N GLY A 62 -2.18 -5.74 18.16
CA GLY A 62 -0.79 -5.91 17.77
C GLY A 62 -0.56 -6.36 16.32
N ASN A 63 -1.59 -6.81 15.60
CA ASN A 63 -1.48 -7.20 14.20
C ASN A 63 -1.74 -5.99 13.31
N VAL A 64 -0.72 -5.56 12.55
CA VAL A 64 -0.78 -4.36 11.73
C VAL A 64 -0.64 -4.72 10.25
N GLY A 65 -1.46 -4.07 9.44
CA GLY A 65 -1.36 -4.08 7.98
C GLY A 65 -1.15 -2.68 7.43
N VAL A 66 -0.67 -2.61 6.19
CA VAL A 66 -0.49 -1.35 5.46
C VAL A 66 -1.20 -1.41 4.12
N THR A 67 -1.79 -0.30 3.69
CA THR A 67 -2.30 -0.12 2.33
C THR A 67 -1.93 1.26 1.82
N GLY A 68 -1.77 1.37 0.51
CA GLY A 68 -1.45 2.62 -0.16
C GLY A 68 -1.78 2.57 -1.65
N PHE A 69 -1.84 3.74 -2.28
CA PHE A 69 -2.28 3.92 -3.66
C PHE A 69 -1.21 4.69 -4.44
N CYS A 70 -0.95 4.32 -5.69
CA CYS A 70 0.07 4.97 -6.53
C CYS A 70 1.46 4.96 -5.84
N TRP A 71 2.00 6.15 -5.60
CA TRP A 71 3.21 6.34 -4.79
C TRP A 71 3.08 5.68 -3.41
N GLY A 72 1.93 5.86 -2.75
CA GLY A 72 1.63 5.20 -1.47
C GLY A 72 1.58 3.68 -1.57
N GLY A 73 1.21 3.11 -2.72
CA GLY A 73 1.32 1.68 -3.01
C GLY A 73 2.78 1.22 -3.04
N GLY A 74 3.66 2.01 -3.67
CA GLY A 74 5.11 1.79 -3.61
C GLY A 74 5.65 1.85 -2.18
N MET A 75 5.19 2.83 -1.38
CA MET A 75 5.55 2.93 0.03
C MET A 75 5.04 1.72 0.85
N ALA A 76 3.85 1.21 0.57
CA ALA A 76 3.35 -0.01 1.22
C ALA A 76 4.27 -1.22 0.95
N ASN A 77 4.78 -1.36 -0.27
CA ASN A 77 5.79 -2.36 -0.60
C ASN A 77 7.09 -2.14 0.18
N GLN A 78 7.57 -0.89 0.28
CA GLN A 78 8.79 -0.57 1.04
C GLN A 78 8.61 -0.81 2.54
N VAL A 79 7.44 -0.54 3.09
CA VAL A 79 7.12 -0.87 4.49
C VAL A 79 7.14 -2.39 4.70
N ALA A 80 6.59 -3.18 3.76
CA ALA A 80 6.64 -4.63 3.84
C ALA A 80 8.08 -5.18 3.84
N VAL A 81 8.99 -4.57 3.06
CA VAL A 81 10.43 -4.92 3.04
C VAL A 81 11.13 -4.57 4.36
N ASN A 82 10.76 -3.45 4.98
CA ASN A 82 11.50 -2.86 6.11
C ASN A 82 10.84 -3.08 7.49
N SER A 83 9.70 -3.78 7.53
CA SER A 83 8.96 -4.07 8.77
C SER A 83 8.71 -5.57 8.91
N PRO A 84 9.63 -6.34 9.54
CA PRO A 84 9.50 -7.79 9.65
C PRO A 84 8.29 -8.23 10.49
N ASP A 85 7.76 -7.35 11.33
CA ASP A 85 6.60 -7.63 12.18
C ASP A 85 5.26 -7.31 11.51
N LEU A 86 5.29 -6.70 10.31
CA LEU A 86 4.08 -6.41 9.54
C LEU A 86 3.38 -7.72 9.15
N LYS A 87 2.05 -7.77 9.30
CA LYS A 87 1.26 -8.97 9.00
C LYS A 87 0.72 -8.98 7.57
N ALA A 88 0.34 -7.82 7.05
CA ALA A 88 -0.28 -7.72 5.73
C ALA A 88 0.10 -6.43 5.01
N ALA A 89 0.30 -6.48 3.70
CA ALA A 89 0.42 -5.28 2.88
C ALA A 89 -0.48 -5.37 1.64
N VAL A 90 -1.18 -4.28 1.36
CA VAL A 90 -2.13 -4.19 0.23
C VAL A 90 -1.80 -2.96 -0.62
N PRO A 91 -0.78 -3.04 -1.47
CA PRO A 91 -0.44 -1.98 -2.41
C PRO A 91 -1.40 -1.97 -3.61
N PHE A 92 -1.89 -0.79 -3.96
CA PHE A 92 -2.65 -0.54 -5.18
C PHE A 92 -1.76 0.16 -6.22
N TYR A 93 -1.58 -0.47 -7.37
CA TYR A 93 -0.81 0.04 -8.51
C TYR A 93 0.45 0.82 -8.11
N GLY A 94 1.20 0.26 -7.16
CA GLY A 94 2.45 0.80 -6.65
C GLY A 94 3.67 0.17 -7.31
N ASN A 95 4.78 0.93 -7.33
CA ASN A 95 6.07 0.40 -7.76
C ASN A 95 6.50 -0.79 -6.89
N GLN A 96 7.08 -1.79 -7.52
CA GLN A 96 7.64 -2.95 -6.84
C GLN A 96 8.95 -2.57 -6.12
N PRO A 97 9.31 -3.27 -5.03
CA PRO A 97 10.63 -3.15 -4.44
C PRO A 97 11.70 -3.81 -5.33
N LYS A 98 12.95 -3.56 -5.05
CA LYS A 98 14.04 -4.27 -5.71
C LYS A 98 13.94 -5.77 -5.44
N ALA A 99 14.17 -6.60 -6.46
CA ALA A 99 14.06 -8.06 -6.35
C ALA A 99 14.97 -8.63 -5.25
N GLU A 100 16.17 -8.02 -5.07
CA GLU A 100 17.13 -8.41 -4.04
C GLU A 100 16.63 -8.19 -2.60
N ASP A 101 15.65 -7.30 -2.40
CA ASP A 101 15.09 -6.99 -1.06
C ASP A 101 13.86 -7.82 -0.71
N VAL A 102 13.26 -8.49 -1.68
CA VAL A 102 11.99 -9.22 -1.50
C VAL A 102 12.07 -10.31 -0.44
N HIS A 103 13.23 -10.94 -0.26
CA HIS A 103 13.45 -11.96 0.77
C HIS A 103 13.27 -11.46 2.22
N LYS A 104 13.29 -10.13 2.42
CA LYS A 104 13.07 -9.48 3.72
C LYS A 104 11.58 -9.44 4.10
N ILE A 105 10.67 -9.57 3.13
CA ILE A 105 9.23 -9.50 3.35
C ILE A 105 8.76 -10.71 4.15
N LYS A 106 8.07 -10.44 5.26
CA LYS A 106 7.44 -11.44 6.13
C LYS A 106 5.91 -11.33 6.12
N ALA A 107 5.41 -10.19 5.68
CA ALA A 107 3.98 -9.94 5.54
C ALA A 107 3.36 -10.75 4.39
N SER A 108 2.09 -11.12 4.52
CA SER A 108 1.28 -11.55 3.39
C SER A 108 0.96 -10.37 2.48
N LEU A 109 0.96 -10.56 1.17
CA LEU A 109 0.73 -9.48 0.20
C LEU A 109 -0.57 -9.70 -0.59
N LEU A 110 -1.34 -8.63 -0.77
CA LEU A 110 -2.45 -8.58 -1.72
C LEU A 110 -2.20 -7.43 -2.70
N LEU A 111 -1.84 -7.76 -3.93
CA LEU A 111 -1.36 -6.83 -4.94
C LEU A 111 -2.48 -6.52 -5.94
N HIS A 112 -2.86 -5.24 -6.03
CA HIS A 112 -3.88 -4.76 -6.96
C HIS A 112 -3.25 -3.97 -8.10
N TYR A 113 -3.40 -4.44 -9.35
CA TYR A 113 -2.85 -3.79 -10.54
C TYR A 113 -3.96 -3.48 -11.55
N ALA A 114 -3.77 -2.39 -12.30
CA ALA A 114 -4.58 -2.05 -13.44
C ALA A 114 -4.04 -2.74 -14.70
N GLU A 115 -4.92 -3.21 -15.59
CA GLU A 115 -4.46 -3.83 -16.84
C GLU A 115 -3.66 -2.86 -17.72
N ASN A 116 -4.15 -1.62 -17.87
CA ASN A 116 -3.54 -0.60 -18.73
C ASN A 116 -2.61 0.33 -17.93
N ASP A 117 -1.55 -0.24 -17.33
CA ASP A 117 -0.53 0.50 -16.57
C ASP A 117 0.87 -0.10 -16.85
N GLU A 118 1.34 0.04 -18.08
CA GLU A 118 2.61 -0.56 -18.55
C GLU A 118 3.78 -0.20 -17.65
N ARG A 119 3.85 1.06 -17.18
CA ARG A 119 4.92 1.56 -16.31
C ARG A 119 5.04 0.75 -15.01
N ILE A 120 3.93 0.36 -14.42
CA ILE A 120 3.90 -0.46 -13.20
C ILE A 120 4.00 -1.94 -13.55
N ASN A 121 3.27 -2.38 -14.59
CA ASN A 121 3.11 -3.80 -14.90
C ASN A 121 4.40 -4.44 -15.42
N SER A 122 5.30 -3.66 -16.06
CA SER A 122 6.60 -4.15 -16.50
C SER A 122 7.46 -4.75 -15.39
N GLY A 123 7.27 -4.32 -14.13
CA GLY A 123 8.01 -4.86 -12.98
C GLY A 123 7.37 -6.10 -12.34
N ILE A 124 6.12 -6.45 -12.68
CA ILE A 124 5.39 -7.55 -12.04
C ILE A 124 6.09 -8.91 -12.21
N PRO A 125 6.56 -9.30 -13.41
CA PRO A 125 7.15 -10.63 -13.59
C PRO A 125 8.38 -10.85 -12.70
N ALA A 126 9.29 -9.89 -12.63
CA ALA A 126 10.48 -9.97 -11.79
C ALA A 126 10.14 -9.98 -10.28
N PHE A 127 9.13 -9.20 -9.90
CA PHE A 127 8.66 -9.18 -8.52
C PHE A 127 8.00 -10.50 -8.13
N GLU A 128 7.15 -11.05 -8.99
CA GLU A 128 6.50 -12.35 -8.74
C GLU A 128 7.52 -13.49 -8.64
N GLU A 129 8.54 -13.50 -9.51
CA GLU A 129 9.65 -14.46 -9.42
C GLU A 129 10.37 -14.36 -8.06
N ALA A 130 10.69 -13.14 -7.63
CA ALA A 130 11.35 -12.91 -6.35
C ALA A 130 10.47 -13.32 -5.15
N LEU A 131 9.16 -13.07 -5.20
CA LEU A 131 8.20 -13.51 -4.18
C LEU A 131 8.15 -15.04 -4.08
N LYS A 132 8.07 -15.74 -5.22
CA LYS A 132 8.11 -17.21 -5.28
C LYS A 132 9.40 -17.75 -4.69
N LYS A 133 10.55 -17.20 -5.09
CA LYS A 133 11.87 -17.60 -4.59
C LYS A 133 12.00 -17.41 -3.07
N ALA A 134 11.43 -16.34 -2.55
CA ALA A 134 11.43 -16.01 -1.12
C ALA A 134 10.34 -16.73 -0.32
N SER A 135 9.45 -17.51 -0.97
CA SER A 135 8.30 -18.19 -0.34
C SER A 135 7.37 -17.22 0.40
N VAL A 136 7.21 -15.99 -0.10
CA VAL A 136 6.27 -15.02 0.45
C VAL A 136 4.84 -15.44 0.11
N ASP A 137 3.92 -15.32 1.06
CA ASP A 137 2.47 -15.49 0.80
C ASP A 137 1.95 -14.25 0.06
N TYR A 138 1.45 -14.43 -1.17
CA TYR A 138 0.94 -13.31 -1.98
C TYR A 138 -0.22 -13.71 -2.87
N ARG A 139 -1.03 -12.70 -3.22
CA ARG A 139 -2.11 -12.78 -4.22
C ARG A 139 -1.99 -11.57 -5.14
N ILE A 140 -2.05 -11.80 -6.45
CA ILE A 140 -2.07 -10.74 -7.47
C ILE A 140 -3.44 -10.69 -8.12
N HIS A 141 -4.00 -9.49 -8.24
CA HIS A 141 -5.21 -9.22 -9.00
C HIS A 141 -4.97 -8.14 -10.05
N MET A 142 -5.13 -8.51 -11.30
CA MET A 142 -5.19 -7.61 -12.44
C MET A 142 -6.66 -7.28 -12.73
N TYR A 143 -6.98 -6.00 -12.90
CA TYR A 143 -8.33 -5.54 -13.17
C TYR A 143 -8.46 -5.13 -14.64
N GLU A 144 -9.25 -5.91 -15.38
CA GLU A 144 -9.47 -5.73 -16.81
C GLU A 144 -10.12 -4.37 -17.11
N GLY A 145 -9.74 -3.75 -18.23
CA GLY A 145 -10.25 -2.45 -18.70
C GLY A 145 -9.85 -1.25 -17.84
N THR A 146 -9.06 -1.44 -16.78
CA THR A 146 -8.70 -0.34 -15.87
C THR A 146 -7.38 0.31 -16.22
N GLN A 147 -7.21 1.56 -15.78
CA GLN A 147 -5.98 2.34 -15.88
C GLN A 147 -5.39 2.61 -14.48
N HIS A 148 -4.15 3.10 -14.46
CA HIS A 148 -3.55 3.59 -13.22
C HIS A 148 -4.48 4.52 -12.45
N ALA A 149 -4.62 4.34 -11.14
CA ALA A 149 -5.52 5.08 -10.26
C ALA A 149 -7.03 4.74 -10.43
N PHE A 150 -7.39 3.54 -10.92
CA PHE A 150 -8.78 3.12 -11.11
C PHE A 150 -9.65 3.18 -9.84
N HIS A 151 -9.04 3.20 -8.66
CA HIS A 151 -9.75 3.27 -7.38
C HIS A 151 -10.00 4.73 -6.92
N ASN A 152 -9.49 5.74 -7.61
CA ASN A 152 -9.64 7.14 -7.23
C ASN A 152 -10.94 7.72 -7.76
N ASP A 153 -11.95 7.81 -6.91
CA ASP A 153 -13.29 8.33 -7.21
C ASP A 153 -13.34 9.84 -7.45
N THR A 154 -12.27 10.59 -7.17
CA THR A 154 -12.15 12.00 -7.50
C THR A 154 -11.62 12.23 -8.92
N ASN A 155 -11.14 11.20 -9.61
CA ASN A 155 -10.68 11.25 -10.99
C ASN A 155 -11.64 10.47 -11.90
N THR A 156 -12.66 11.13 -12.40
CA THR A 156 -13.73 10.52 -13.20
C THR A 156 -13.26 9.87 -14.51
N GLN A 157 -12.09 10.28 -15.03
CA GLN A 157 -11.54 9.70 -16.27
C GLN A 157 -10.89 8.34 -16.06
N ARG A 158 -10.41 8.05 -14.83
CA ARG A 158 -9.70 6.82 -14.50
C ARG A 158 -10.44 5.93 -13.53
N TYR A 159 -11.43 6.49 -12.84
CA TYR A 159 -12.20 5.73 -11.87
C TYR A 159 -13.01 4.63 -12.57
N HIS A 160 -12.84 3.40 -12.09
CA HIS A 160 -13.63 2.26 -12.55
C HIS A 160 -14.39 1.67 -11.35
N MET A 161 -15.67 2.02 -11.24
CA MET A 161 -16.48 1.75 -10.06
C MET A 161 -16.49 0.27 -9.66
N GLU A 162 -16.73 -0.64 -10.60
CA GLU A 162 -16.85 -2.08 -10.28
C GLU A 162 -15.49 -2.67 -9.84
N ALA A 163 -14.41 -2.31 -10.52
CA ALA A 163 -13.07 -2.74 -10.14
C ALA A 163 -12.66 -2.17 -8.76
N ALA A 164 -12.99 -0.90 -8.51
CA ALA A 164 -12.71 -0.25 -7.21
C ALA A 164 -13.47 -0.92 -6.06
N LYS A 165 -14.76 -1.21 -6.25
CA LYS A 165 -15.57 -1.95 -5.27
C LYS A 165 -15.03 -3.35 -5.01
N LEU A 166 -14.69 -4.08 -6.07
CA LEU A 166 -14.15 -5.44 -5.95
C LEU A 166 -12.78 -5.45 -5.25
N ALA A 167 -11.89 -4.53 -5.63
CA ALA A 167 -10.58 -4.41 -5.00
C ALA A 167 -10.70 -4.04 -3.51
N TRP A 168 -11.61 -3.12 -3.16
CA TRP A 168 -11.88 -2.76 -1.78
C TRP A 168 -12.42 -3.94 -0.97
N LYS A 169 -13.41 -4.67 -1.51
CA LYS A 169 -13.94 -5.87 -0.87
C LYS A 169 -12.83 -6.88 -0.56
N ARG A 170 -12.01 -7.21 -1.56
CA ARG A 170 -10.86 -8.12 -1.41
C ARG A 170 -9.88 -7.63 -0.34
N THR A 171 -9.61 -6.32 -0.30
CA THR A 171 -8.74 -5.71 0.71
C THR A 171 -9.27 -5.91 2.11
N ILE A 172 -10.56 -5.66 2.34
CA ILE A 172 -11.19 -5.82 3.66
C ILE A 172 -11.21 -7.29 4.09
N GLU A 173 -11.57 -8.18 3.19
CA GLU A 173 -11.56 -9.63 3.46
C GLU A 173 -10.15 -10.12 3.82
N PHE A 174 -9.14 -9.66 3.08
CA PHE A 174 -7.74 -10.00 3.32
C PHE A 174 -7.24 -9.46 4.66
N PHE A 175 -7.53 -8.22 4.99
CA PHE A 175 -7.16 -7.67 6.30
C PHE A 175 -7.90 -8.39 7.44
N LYS A 176 -9.18 -8.73 7.27
CA LYS A 176 -9.91 -9.53 8.26
C LYS A 176 -9.31 -10.94 8.41
N GLU A 177 -8.78 -11.54 7.34
CA GLU A 177 -8.08 -12.83 7.39
C GLU A 177 -6.74 -12.74 8.12
N LYS A 178 -5.90 -11.75 7.76
CA LYS A 178 -4.49 -11.68 8.20
C LYS A 178 -4.27 -10.94 9.52
N LEU A 179 -5.20 -10.07 9.93
CA LEU A 179 -5.05 -9.25 11.15
C LEU A 179 -5.89 -9.74 12.33
N LYS A 180 -6.60 -10.87 12.18
CA LYS A 180 -7.28 -11.51 13.31
C LYS A 180 -6.26 -12.03 14.33
N THR A 181 -6.69 -12.03 15.56
CA THR A 181 -6.00 -12.75 16.66
C THR A 181 -6.33 -14.24 16.58
#